data_643545a3a5fb2953a362a3e29ae0c2bf
#
_entry.id   643545a3a5fb2953a362a3e29ae0c2bf
#
_cell.length_a   1.000
_cell.length_b   1.000
_cell.length_c   1.000
_cell.angle_alpha   90.00
_cell.angle_beta   90.00
_cell.angle_gamma   90.00
#
_symmetry.space_group_name_H-M   'P 1'
#
loop_
_entity.id
_entity.type
_entity.pdbx_description
1 polymer ?
#
loop_
_entity_poly.entity_id
_entity_poly.type
_entity_poly.pdbx_seq_one_letter_code
_entity_poly.pdbx_strand_id
1 'polypeptide(L)'
;MRTGNDFDELLRKRISEALGEPIEEGIDADDLMFDLGMRYLRQITTEKRMTESRKERQLSLWVKDAASKQALIDYVDAVTDQDSPDYIPPVDRIVVFDLDGTLFCESDPTWFDFMLYKHRIQEDPTYKDRASAHEREIAEGVQSVIDTGVVPAGFEVEIGHCIAAAFAGMKVSDFTQYVRAFADRPSPGFNGMNAGEAFYMPMVQVIDYLKDNGFSVYVCSGSDRLVVRAIVEGGLILAARYVIGTEEMISAENQGDKAGTDYVFSNRDELVLSGRIAEKNLKMTKVSMVAEQIGQCPVLSFGNSAGDISITNYVMGNKAYRTAAFFVCCDDDVRENGSQQKAQPIYDFCAENGWTPISMKNDWLTVFGEGVTKKS
;
A
#
# COMPACT_ATOMS: atom_id res chain seq x y z
N MET A 1 46.51 6.14 13.26
CA MET A 1 45.47 5.08 13.23
C MET A 1 44.74 5.21 14.57
N ARG A 2 43.49 5.64 14.59
CA ARG A 2 42.67 5.60 15.81
C ARG A 2 42.38 4.11 16.05
N THR A 3 42.65 3.62 17.24
CA THR A 3 42.38 2.22 17.61
C THR A 3 40.86 2.03 17.77
N GLY A 4 40.36 0.81 17.55
CA GLY A 4 38.90 0.53 17.67
C GLY A 4 38.30 0.98 19.00
N ASN A 5 39.07 1.01 20.09
CA ASN A 5 38.66 1.52 21.41
C ASN A 5 38.27 2.99 21.42
N ASP A 6 38.94 3.86 20.65
CA ASP A 6 38.63 5.31 20.60
C ASP A 6 37.26 5.58 19.94
N PHE A 7 36.85 4.71 19.00
CA PHE A 7 35.56 4.82 18.34
C PHE A 7 34.40 4.38 19.26
N ASP A 8 34.58 3.27 19.96
CA ASP A 8 33.61 2.74 20.91
C ASP A 8 33.35 3.71 22.08
N GLU A 9 34.41 4.31 22.60
CA GLU A 9 34.29 5.28 23.69
C GLU A 9 33.58 6.57 23.25
N LEU A 10 33.85 7.07 22.03
CA LEU A 10 33.16 8.23 21.46
C LEU A 10 31.68 7.92 21.17
N LEU A 11 31.38 6.73 20.69
CA LEU A 11 30.03 6.28 20.39
C LEU A 11 29.20 6.16 21.68
N ARG A 12 29.74 5.51 22.72
CA ARG A 12 29.12 5.41 24.05
C ARG A 12 28.84 6.78 24.67
N LYS A 13 29.78 7.71 24.56
CA LYS A 13 29.61 9.07 25.04
C LYS A 13 28.47 9.80 24.33
N ARG A 14 28.41 9.72 23.01
CA ARG A 14 27.34 10.33 22.20
C ARG A 14 25.97 9.75 22.49
N ILE A 15 25.88 8.45 22.70
CA ILE A 15 24.63 7.76 23.02
C ILE A 15 24.20 8.12 24.46
N SER A 16 25.13 8.13 25.44
CA SER A 16 24.85 8.59 26.82
C SER A 16 24.38 10.03 26.87
N GLU A 17 25.00 10.94 26.10
CA GLU A 17 24.57 12.34 25.98
C GLU A 17 23.15 12.46 25.38
N ALA A 18 22.80 11.60 24.41
CA ALA A 18 21.50 11.60 23.78
C ALA A 18 20.38 11.00 24.65
N LEU A 19 20.71 10.03 25.50
CA LEU A 19 19.77 9.36 26.41
C LEU A 19 19.65 10.06 27.77
N GLY A 20 20.61 10.89 28.14
CA GLY A 20 20.66 11.57 29.43
C GLY A 20 21.02 10.64 30.61
N GLU A 21 21.48 9.41 30.35
CA GLU A 21 21.87 8.41 31.35
C GLU A 21 23.17 7.67 30.98
N PRO A 22 23.97 7.22 31.97
CA PRO A 22 25.20 6.50 31.71
C PRO A 22 24.95 5.10 31.17
N ILE A 23 25.80 4.64 30.24
CA ILE A 23 25.77 3.29 29.67
C ILE A 23 26.69 2.39 30.49
N GLU A 24 26.21 1.21 30.89
CA GLU A 24 26.96 0.20 31.64
C GLU A 24 28.17 -0.29 30.83
N GLU A 25 29.32 -0.50 31.50
CA GLU A 25 30.53 -1.07 30.90
C GLU A 25 30.31 -2.58 30.62
N GLY A 26 30.69 -3.02 29.41
CA GLY A 26 30.72 -4.45 29.05
C GLY A 26 29.68 -4.88 27.99
N ILE A 27 28.85 -3.96 27.46
CA ILE A 27 27.92 -4.26 26.37
C ILE A 27 28.64 -4.08 25.03
N ASP A 28 28.50 -5.04 24.10
CA ASP A 28 29.05 -4.96 22.74
C ASP A 28 28.49 -3.75 21.99
N ALA A 29 29.32 -3.06 21.20
CA ALA A 29 28.90 -1.84 20.51
C ALA A 29 27.81 -2.09 19.45
N ASP A 30 27.82 -3.24 18.79
CA ASP A 30 26.83 -3.62 17.78
C ASP A 30 25.49 -3.99 18.43
N ASP A 31 25.52 -4.72 19.56
CA ASP A 31 24.33 -5.01 20.37
C ASP A 31 23.75 -3.73 20.98
N LEU A 32 24.63 -2.80 21.41
CA LEU A 32 24.25 -1.49 21.92
C LEU A 32 23.58 -0.63 20.84
N MET A 33 24.14 -0.60 19.63
CA MET A 33 23.59 0.12 18.49
C MET A 33 22.23 -0.42 18.07
N PHE A 34 22.04 -1.72 18.05
CA PHE A 34 20.77 -2.34 17.70
C PHE A 34 19.70 -2.11 18.77
N ASP A 35 20.03 -2.36 20.04
CA ASP A 35 19.07 -2.24 21.16
C ASP A 35 18.75 -0.77 21.47
N LEU A 36 19.72 0.13 21.39
CA LEU A 36 19.50 1.56 21.60
C LEU A 36 18.90 2.27 20.40
N GLY A 37 19.24 1.86 19.18
CA GLY A 37 18.54 2.32 17.97
C GLY A 37 17.05 1.97 18.05
N MET A 38 16.72 0.76 18.48
CA MET A 38 15.33 0.32 18.69
C MET A 38 14.67 0.98 19.90
N ARG A 39 15.41 1.21 21.00
CA ARG A 39 14.90 1.92 22.18
C ARG A 39 14.74 3.41 21.90
N TYR A 40 15.69 4.05 21.23
CA TYR A 40 15.63 5.46 20.87
C TYR A 40 14.48 5.75 19.88
N LEU A 41 14.29 4.90 18.88
CA LEU A 41 13.12 4.96 17.99
C LEU A 41 11.80 4.71 18.76
N ARG A 42 11.80 3.81 19.74
CA ARG A 42 10.66 3.59 20.64
C ARG A 42 10.45 4.75 21.60
N GLN A 43 11.50 5.34 22.16
CA GLN A 43 11.45 6.40 23.15
C GLN A 43 11.04 7.75 22.54
N ILE A 44 11.58 8.14 21.38
CA ILE A 44 11.10 9.33 20.64
C ILE A 44 9.62 9.19 20.26
N THR A 45 9.18 7.97 19.94
CA THR A 45 7.77 7.69 19.69
C THR A 45 6.92 7.62 20.96
N THR A 46 7.49 7.33 22.12
CA THR A 46 6.75 7.07 23.37
C THR A 46 6.63 8.31 24.28
N GLU A 47 7.70 9.11 24.46
CA GLU A 47 7.72 10.20 25.47
C GLU A 47 6.88 11.42 25.12
N LYS A 48 6.68 11.76 23.86
CA LYS A 48 5.75 12.83 23.47
C LYS A 48 4.26 12.46 23.62
N ARG A 49 3.96 11.23 24.08
CA ARG A 49 2.63 10.60 23.98
C ARG A 49 1.92 10.28 25.29
N MET A 50 2.36 10.80 26.45
CA MET A 50 1.93 10.28 27.77
C MET A 50 0.69 10.90 28.43
N THR A 51 -0.18 11.64 27.76
CA THR A 51 -1.38 12.22 28.39
C THR A 51 -2.75 11.77 27.83
N GLU A 52 -2.79 11.13 26.67
CA GLU A 52 -4.01 10.51 26.10
C GLU A 52 -3.79 9.01 25.89
N SER A 53 -4.85 8.20 25.83
CA SER A 53 -4.66 6.77 25.61
C SER A 53 -3.85 6.53 24.34
N ARG A 54 -2.87 5.64 24.36
CA ARG A 54 -1.95 5.34 23.24
C ARG A 54 -2.73 5.11 21.93
N LYS A 55 -3.89 4.49 22.00
CA LYS A 55 -4.77 4.13 20.90
C LYS A 55 -5.51 5.34 20.29
N GLU A 56 -5.96 6.28 21.12
CA GLU A 56 -6.62 7.49 20.63
C GLU A 56 -5.68 8.37 19.83
N ARG A 57 -4.38 8.36 20.18
CA ARG A 57 -3.35 9.13 19.45
C ARG A 57 -2.92 8.48 18.14
N GLN A 58 -2.87 7.16 18.09
CA GLN A 58 -2.50 6.44 16.88
C GLN A 58 -3.55 6.59 15.77
N LEU A 59 -4.83 6.73 16.14
CA LEU A 59 -5.96 6.94 15.22
C LEU A 59 -6.57 8.34 15.39
N SER A 60 -5.73 9.38 15.51
CA SER A 60 -6.14 10.76 15.80
C SER A 60 -6.87 11.44 14.63
N LEU A 61 -6.74 10.92 13.41
CA LEU A 61 -7.46 11.43 12.24
C LEU A 61 -8.85 10.79 12.07
N TRP A 62 -9.24 9.94 13.00
CA TRP A 62 -10.57 9.33 13.07
C TRP A 62 -11.47 10.07 14.05
N VAL A 63 -12.74 10.14 13.72
CA VAL A 63 -13.76 10.62 14.67
C VAL A 63 -13.71 9.79 15.94
N LYS A 64 -13.79 10.44 17.11
CA LYS A 64 -13.54 9.79 18.41
C LYS A 64 -14.40 8.56 18.63
N ASP A 65 -15.70 8.70 18.36
CA ASP A 65 -16.72 7.68 18.67
C ASP A 65 -17.17 6.93 17.39
N ALA A 66 -16.34 6.90 16.33
CA ALA A 66 -16.64 6.14 15.12
C ALA A 66 -16.71 4.64 15.42
N ALA A 67 -17.82 4.01 15.03
CA ALA A 67 -18.06 2.58 15.32
C ALA A 67 -17.01 1.68 14.63
N SER A 68 -16.59 2.02 13.42
CA SER A 68 -15.54 1.30 12.68
C SER A 68 -14.17 1.39 13.37
N LYS A 69 -13.82 2.57 13.92
CA LYS A 69 -12.62 2.75 14.75
C LYS A 69 -12.66 1.85 16.00
N GLN A 70 -13.80 1.85 16.70
CA GLN A 70 -13.94 1.03 17.89
C GLN A 70 -13.87 -0.46 17.57
N ALA A 71 -14.52 -0.90 16.48
CA ALA A 71 -14.46 -2.29 16.03
C ALA A 71 -13.02 -2.75 15.71
N LEU A 72 -12.21 -1.87 15.09
CA LEU A 72 -10.79 -2.15 14.83
C LEU A 72 -10.00 -2.28 16.14
N ILE A 73 -10.19 -1.35 17.08
CA ILE A 73 -9.52 -1.39 18.39
C ILE A 73 -9.91 -2.66 19.14
N ASP A 74 -11.19 -2.99 19.22
CA ASP A 74 -11.69 -4.18 19.91
C ASP A 74 -11.14 -5.48 19.30
N TYR A 75 -11.04 -5.55 17.98
CA TYR A 75 -10.42 -6.68 17.31
C TYR A 75 -8.93 -6.81 17.67
N VAL A 76 -8.17 -5.72 17.52
CA VAL A 76 -6.74 -5.72 17.82
C VAL A 76 -6.47 -6.06 19.27
N ASP A 77 -7.24 -5.52 20.21
CA ASP A 77 -7.13 -5.83 21.63
C ASP A 77 -7.35 -7.32 21.90
N ALA A 78 -8.43 -7.88 21.36
CA ALA A 78 -8.75 -9.28 21.56
C ALA A 78 -7.67 -10.22 21.04
N VAL A 79 -7.04 -9.91 19.87
CA VAL A 79 -6.05 -10.80 19.26
C VAL A 79 -4.61 -10.54 19.71
N THR A 80 -4.37 -9.47 20.46
CA THR A 80 -3.01 -9.13 20.97
C THR A 80 -2.83 -9.41 22.45
N ASP A 81 -3.92 -9.51 23.21
CA ASP A 81 -3.90 -9.86 24.63
C ASP A 81 -3.59 -11.35 24.79
N GLN A 82 -2.48 -11.67 25.47
CA GLN A 82 -2.01 -13.04 25.68
C GLN A 82 -2.96 -13.87 26.57
N ASP A 83 -3.78 -13.22 27.36
CA ASP A 83 -4.77 -13.87 28.24
C ASP A 83 -6.13 -14.05 27.54
N SER A 84 -6.28 -13.51 26.33
CA SER A 84 -7.50 -13.63 25.53
C SER A 84 -7.60 -15.02 24.86
N PRO A 85 -8.80 -15.61 24.81
CA PRO A 85 -9.04 -16.83 24.02
C PRO A 85 -8.84 -16.63 22.50
N ASP A 86 -8.88 -15.37 22.04
CA ASP A 86 -8.69 -14.98 20.65
C ASP A 86 -7.23 -14.59 20.32
N TYR A 87 -6.30 -14.79 21.27
CA TYR A 87 -4.89 -14.41 21.07
C TYR A 87 -4.29 -15.03 19.81
N ILE A 88 -3.64 -14.20 19.01
CA ILE A 88 -2.89 -14.61 17.81
C ILE A 88 -1.41 -14.32 18.04
N PRO A 89 -0.49 -15.29 17.87
CA PRO A 89 0.95 -15.01 17.93
C PRO A 89 1.37 -13.98 16.87
N PRO A 90 2.35 -13.09 17.16
CA PRO A 90 2.76 -12.05 16.21
C PRO A 90 3.13 -12.56 14.81
N VAL A 91 3.69 -13.77 14.71
CA VAL A 91 4.07 -14.40 13.43
C VAL A 91 2.86 -14.71 12.55
N ASP A 92 1.67 -14.88 13.14
CA ASP A 92 0.43 -15.20 12.45
C ASP A 92 -0.51 -13.99 12.30
N ARG A 93 -0.11 -12.81 12.83
CA ARG A 93 -0.86 -11.56 12.66
C ARG A 93 -0.59 -10.96 11.30
N ILE A 94 -1.27 -11.44 10.28
CA ILE A 94 -1.12 -10.99 8.90
C ILE A 94 -2.37 -10.23 8.49
N VAL A 95 -2.17 -9.03 7.95
CA VAL A 95 -3.25 -8.21 7.36
C VAL A 95 -2.96 -7.94 5.90
N VAL A 96 -4.02 -7.97 5.08
CA VAL A 96 -3.98 -7.59 3.68
C VAL A 96 -4.86 -6.37 3.45
N PHE A 97 -4.32 -5.39 2.72
CA PHE A 97 -5.03 -4.21 2.26
C PHE A 97 -5.10 -4.22 0.73
N ASP A 98 -6.26 -3.92 0.19
CA ASP A 98 -6.28 -3.38 -1.16
C ASP A 98 -5.65 -1.99 -1.18
N LEU A 99 -5.26 -1.50 -2.37
CA LEU A 99 -4.65 -0.18 -2.52
C LEU A 99 -5.69 0.87 -2.94
N ASP A 100 -6.19 0.72 -4.18
CA ASP A 100 -6.99 1.74 -4.85
C ASP A 100 -8.39 1.81 -4.25
N GLY A 101 -8.78 2.97 -3.71
CA GLY A 101 -10.02 3.15 -2.97
C GLY A 101 -9.99 2.67 -1.51
N THR A 102 -8.91 2.00 -1.09
CA THR A 102 -8.72 1.51 0.30
C THR A 102 -7.64 2.29 1.04
N LEU A 103 -6.46 2.38 0.48
CA LEU A 103 -5.32 3.13 1.02
C LEU A 103 -5.01 4.39 0.21
N PHE A 104 -5.32 4.38 -1.07
CA PHE A 104 -4.96 5.37 -2.06
C PHE A 104 -6.19 5.76 -2.89
N CYS A 105 -6.30 7.02 -3.27
CA CYS A 105 -7.42 7.53 -4.04
C CYS A 105 -7.50 6.89 -5.43
N GLU A 106 -8.67 6.33 -5.77
CA GLU A 106 -8.95 5.76 -7.09
C GLU A 106 -9.71 6.71 -8.02
N SER A 107 -9.97 7.93 -7.57
CA SER A 107 -10.81 8.92 -8.26
C SER A 107 -10.07 10.26 -8.52
N ASP A 108 -8.74 10.23 -8.72
CA ASP A 108 -7.90 11.40 -9.00
C ASP A 108 -7.28 11.41 -10.42
N PRO A 109 -8.08 11.60 -11.47
CA PRO A 109 -9.52 11.41 -11.63
C PRO A 109 -9.95 9.96 -11.84
N THR A 110 -9.01 9.02 -11.93
CA THR A 110 -9.19 7.56 -11.98
C THR A 110 -7.94 6.88 -11.40
N TRP A 111 -7.82 5.54 -11.53
CA TRP A 111 -6.67 4.79 -11.02
C TRP A 111 -5.34 5.36 -11.50
N PHE A 112 -4.36 5.38 -10.62
CA PHE A 112 -3.04 5.95 -10.88
C PHE A 112 -2.34 5.28 -12.08
N ASP A 113 -2.38 3.96 -12.19
CA ASP A 113 -1.75 3.23 -13.30
C ASP A 113 -2.45 3.50 -14.66
N PHE A 114 -3.77 3.74 -14.66
CA PHE A 114 -4.50 4.20 -15.85
C PHE A 114 -4.04 5.59 -16.30
N MET A 115 -3.85 6.50 -15.34
CA MET A 115 -3.34 7.85 -15.62
C MET A 115 -1.89 7.83 -16.09
N LEU A 116 -1.05 6.98 -15.48
CA LEU A 116 0.33 6.74 -15.93
C LEU A 116 0.37 6.25 -17.38
N TYR A 117 -0.47 5.27 -17.71
CA TYR A 117 -0.61 4.75 -19.07
C TYR A 117 -1.07 5.83 -20.06
N LYS A 118 -2.15 6.54 -19.74
CA LYS A 118 -2.67 7.63 -20.58
C LYS A 118 -1.58 8.68 -20.85
N HIS A 119 -0.83 9.08 -19.82
CA HIS A 119 0.32 9.97 -19.96
C HIS A 119 1.38 9.39 -20.92
N ARG A 120 1.75 8.11 -20.77
CA ARG A 120 2.72 7.43 -21.64
C ARG A 120 2.33 7.49 -23.09
N ILE A 121 1.06 7.23 -23.40
CA ILE A 121 0.55 7.14 -24.76
C ILE A 121 0.33 8.51 -25.41
N GLN A 122 -0.15 9.49 -24.65
CA GLN A 122 -0.62 10.76 -25.21
C GLN A 122 0.36 11.92 -25.04
N GLU A 123 1.16 11.92 -23.97
CA GLU A 123 1.99 13.07 -23.60
C GLU A 123 3.49 12.80 -23.64
N ASP A 124 3.95 11.57 -23.33
CA ASP A 124 5.37 11.25 -23.24
C ASP A 124 6.07 11.38 -24.61
N PRO A 125 6.99 12.35 -24.78
CA PRO A 125 7.65 12.59 -26.06
C PRO A 125 8.53 11.42 -26.51
N THR A 126 8.90 10.51 -25.61
CA THR A 126 9.72 9.33 -25.90
C THR A 126 8.90 8.16 -26.44
N TYR A 127 7.57 8.20 -26.32
CA TYR A 127 6.69 7.08 -26.70
C TYR A 127 5.49 7.45 -27.57
N LYS A 128 4.85 8.59 -27.35
CA LYS A 128 3.57 8.97 -27.98
C LYS A 128 3.53 8.80 -29.49
N ASP A 129 4.64 9.07 -30.20
CA ASP A 129 4.71 8.98 -31.67
C ASP A 129 4.84 7.50 -32.11
N ARG A 130 5.21 6.59 -31.24
CA ARG A 130 5.34 5.15 -31.50
C ARG A 130 4.11 4.34 -31.08
N ALA A 131 3.22 4.93 -30.28
CA ALA A 131 2.04 4.25 -29.78
C ALA A 131 1.19 3.71 -30.95
N SER A 132 0.78 2.46 -30.84
CA SER A 132 -0.09 1.79 -31.81
C SER A 132 -1.50 2.38 -31.81
N ALA A 133 -2.30 2.06 -32.83
CA ALA A 133 -3.70 2.47 -32.87
C ALA A 133 -4.49 1.88 -31.71
N HIS A 134 -4.22 0.62 -31.34
CA HIS A 134 -4.87 -0.05 -30.21
C HIS A 134 -4.52 0.61 -28.87
N GLU A 135 -3.24 0.94 -28.64
CA GLU A 135 -2.85 1.63 -27.40
C GLU A 135 -3.51 3.00 -27.27
N ARG A 136 -3.67 3.74 -28.39
CA ARG A 136 -4.40 5.02 -28.40
C ARG A 136 -5.89 4.83 -28.09
N GLU A 137 -6.52 3.79 -28.65
CA GLU A 137 -7.91 3.44 -28.36
C GLU A 137 -8.12 3.13 -26.87
N ILE A 138 -7.23 2.35 -26.24
CA ILE A 138 -7.29 2.09 -24.81
C ILE A 138 -7.06 3.36 -23.97
N ALA A 139 -6.16 4.25 -24.38
CA ALA A 139 -5.97 5.54 -23.72
C ALA A 139 -7.19 6.48 -23.84
N GLU A 140 -7.94 6.42 -24.96
CA GLU A 140 -9.25 7.07 -25.11
C GLU A 140 -10.30 6.39 -24.23
N GLY A 141 -10.24 5.07 -24.04
CA GLY A 141 -11.05 4.32 -23.09
C GLY A 141 -10.83 4.80 -21.66
N VAL A 142 -9.60 5.09 -21.25
CA VAL A 142 -9.32 5.71 -19.93
C VAL A 142 -10.01 7.07 -19.81
N GLN A 143 -10.00 7.91 -20.86
CA GLN A 143 -10.72 9.17 -20.82
C GLN A 143 -12.23 8.95 -20.67
N SER A 144 -12.80 7.95 -21.34
CA SER A 144 -14.21 7.59 -21.16
C SER A 144 -14.53 7.14 -19.74
N VAL A 145 -13.63 6.40 -19.09
CA VAL A 145 -13.78 6.03 -17.65
C VAL A 145 -13.79 7.27 -16.77
N ILE A 146 -12.89 8.23 -17.03
CA ILE A 146 -12.84 9.51 -16.29
C ILE A 146 -14.15 10.27 -16.44
N ASP A 147 -14.67 10.38 -17.68
CA ASP A 147 -15.85 11.19 -17.99
C ASP A 147 -17.16 10.57 -17.48
N THR A 148 -17.23 9.24 -17.43
CA THR A 148 -18.47 8.51 -17.11
C THR A 148 -18.48 7.85 -15.73
N GLY A 149 -17.29 7.60 -15.17
CA GLY A 149 -17.13 6.78 -13.96
C GLY A 149 -17.45 5.29 -14.16
N VAL A 150 -17.59 4.82 -15.41
CA VAL A 150 -17.94 3.45 -15.74
C VAL A 150 -16.78 2.73 -16.38
N VAL A 151 -16.36 1.61 -15.79
CA VAL A 151 -15.33 0.72 -16.33
C VAL A 151 -16.02 -0.37 -17.16
N PRO A 152 -15.74 -0.48 -18.48
CA PRO A 152 -16.29 -1.55 -19.30
C PRO A 152 -15.82 -2.92 -18.83
N ALA A 153 -16.65 -3.94 -19.03
CA ALA A 153 -16.30 -5.32 -18.70
C ALA A 153 -15.04 -5.76 -19.46
N GLY A 154 -14.04 -6.29 -18.76
CA GLY A 154 -12.76 -6.74 -19.33
C GLY A 154 -11.72 -5.63 -19.51
N PHE A 155 -12.08 -4.35 -19.39
CA PHE A 155 -11.17 -3.22 -19.61
C PHE A 155 -9.97 -3.24 -18.66
N GLU A 156 -10.16 -3.62 -17.39
CA GLU A 156 -9.07 -3.72 -16.40
C GLU A 156 -8.00 -4.75 -16.80
N VAL A 157 -8.39 -5.84 -17.45
CA VAL A 157 -7.45 -6.84 -17.94
C VAL A 157 -6.73 -6.34 -19.19
N GLU A 158 -7.47 -5.74 -20.12
CA GLU A 158 -6.95 -5.23 -21.38
C GLU A 158 -5.94 -4.10 -21.17
N ILE A 159 -6.29 -3.10 -20.34
CA ILE A 159 -5.36 -2.02 -20.02
C ILE A 159 -4.12 -2.52 -19.28
N GLY A 160 -4.23 -3.56 -18.43
CA GLY A 160 -3.08 -4.20 -17.80
C GLY A 160 -2.07 -4.73 -18.83
N HIS A 161 -2.54 -5.39 -19.89
CA HIS A 161 -1.69 -5.82 -21.01
C HIS A 161 -1.07 -4.63 -21.76
N CYS A 162 -1.85 -3.56 -21.98
CA CYS A 162 -1.38 -2.37 -22.65
C CYS A 162 -0.33 -1.59 -21.81
N ILE A 163 -0.49 -1.52 -20.50
CA ILE A 163 0.50 -0.94 -19.57
C ILE A 163 1.83 -1.69 -19.74
N ALA A 164 1.82 -3.02 -19.60
CA ALA A 164 3.03 -3.80 -19.76
C ALA A 164 3.69 -3.58 -21.13
N ALA A 165 2.91 -3.59 -22.22
CA ALA A 165 3.41 -3.38 -23.58
C ALA A 165 4.05 -1.99 -23.78
N ALA A 166 3.46 -0.94 -23.22
CA ALA A 166 3.93 0.44 -23.37
C ALA A 166 5.29 0.70 -22.70
N PHE A 167 5.69 -0.14 -21.77
CA PHE A 167 6.96 -0.06 -21.05
C PHE A 167 7.92 -1.22 -21.40
N ALA A 168 7.59 -2.04 -22.41
CA ALA A 168 8.43 -3.15 -22.85
C ALA A 168 9.88 -2.73 -23.15
N GLY A 169 10.84 -3.52 -22.63
CA GLY A 169 12.28 -3.27 -22.80
C GLY A 169 12.85 -2.20 -21.88
N MET A 170 12.04 -1.52 -21.07
CA MET A 170 12.55 -0.58 -20.07
C MET A 170 13.19 -1.35 -18.90
N LYS A 171 14.30 -0.87 -18.36
CA LYS A 171 14.89 -1.41 -17.15
C LYS A 171 13.95 -1.21 -15.96
N VAL A 172 13.87 -2.17 -15.06
CA VAL A 172 13.00 -2.07 -13.87
C VAL A 172 13.35 -0.84 -13.02
N SER A 173 14.64 -0.49 -12.93
CA SER A 173 15.09 0.73 -12.24
C SER A 173 14.58 2.00 -12.92
N ASP A 174 14.64 2.06 -14.27
CA ASP A 174 14.21 3.22 -15.05
C ASP A 174 12.68 3.37 -15.00
N PHE A 175 11.96 2.23 -15.03
CA PHE A 175 10.51 2.21 -14.86
C PHE A 175 10.10 2.75 -13.48
N THR A 176 10.78 2.31 -12.41
CA THR A 176 10.54 2.84 -11.07
C THR A 176 10.75 4.35 -11.00
N GLN A 177 11.81 4.86 -11.64
CA GLN A 177 12.07 6.30 -11.71
C GLN A 177 11.00 7.04 -12.53
N TYR A 178 10.54 6.44 -13.64
CA TYR A 178 9.47 6.98 -14.47
C TYR A 178 8.16 7.11 -13.68
N VAL A 179 7.78 6.07 -12.95
CA VAL A 179 6.58 6.08 -12.07
C VAL A 179 6.70 7.18 -11.02
N ARG A 180 7.85 7.30 -10.35
CA ARG A 180 8.10 8.35 -9.35
C ARG A 180 8.04 9.76 -9.96
N ALA A 181 8.64 9.96 -11.11
CA ALA A 181 8.56 11.25 -11.82
C ALA A 181 7.12 11.61 -12.22
N PHE A 182 6.30 10.62 -12.56
CA PHE A 182 4.87 10.83 -12.79
C PHE A 182 4.13 11.12 -11.46
N ALA A 183 4.45 10.43 -10.39
CA ALA A 183 3.89 10.64 -9.05
C ALA A 183 4.17 12.04 -8.49
N ASP A 184 5.29 12.66 -8.84
CA ASP A 184 5.67 14.03 -8.43
C ASP A 184 4.90 15.13 -9.18
N ARG A 185 4.05 14.78 -10.17
CA ARG A 185 3.21 15.76 -10.87
C ARG A 185 2.07 16.22 -9.99
N PRO A 186 1.62 17.48 -10.12
CA PRO A 186 0.43 17.94 -9.39
C PRO A 186 -0.77 17.02 -9.63
N SER A 187 -1.50 16.69 -8.57
CA SER A 187 -2.75 15.93 -8.67
C SER A 187 -3.73 16.62 -9.65
N PRO A 188 -4.37 15.90 -10.56
CA PRO A 188 -5.38 16.48 -11.45
C PRO A 188 -6.65 16.90 -10.71
N GLY A 189 -7.11 16.17 -9.71
CA GLY A 189 -8.38 16.36 -9.01
C GLY A 189 -8.30 17.21 -7.73
N PHE A 190 -7.08 17.39 -7.17
CA PHE A 190 -6.91 18.05 -5.87
C PHE A 190 -5.83 19.13 -5.92
N ASN A 191 -6.00 20.17 -5.07
CA ASN A 191 -4.98 21.17 -4.79
C ASN A 191 -4.18 20.75 -3.54
N GLY A 192 -2.91 21.13 -3.49
CA GLY A 192 -2.08 20.95 -2.29
C GLY A 192 -1.45 19.57 -2.17
N MET A 193 -1.56 18.70 -3.19
CA MET A 193 -0.84 17.43 -3.23
C MET A 193 -0.40 17.06 -4.66
N ASN A 194 0.57 16.17 -4.77
CA ASN A 194 0.97 15.52 -6.02
C ASN A 194 0.19 14.22 -6.24
N ALA A 195 0.21 13.70 -7.48
CA ALA A 195 -0.52 12.49 -7.84
C ALA A 195 -0.13 11.25 -7.01
N GLY A 196 1.14 11.13 -6.61
CA GLY A 196 1.64 10.03 -5.76
C GLY A 196 1.40 10.20 -4.27
N GLU A 197 0.81 11.32 -3.83
CA GLU A 197 0.56 11.64 -2.41
C GLU A 197 -0.90 11.37 -1.99
N ALA A 198 -1.73 10.85 -2.89
CA ALA A 198 -3.17 10.69 -2.68
C ALA A 198 -3.54 9.54 -1.71
N PHE A 199 -2.74 9.32 -0.66
CA PHE A 199 -3.04 8.35 0.38
C PHE A 199 -4.13 8.85 1.33
N TYR A 200 -5.03 7.97 1.71
CA TYR A 200 -6.01 8.23 2.77
C TYR A 200 -5.32 8.22 4.13
N MET A 201 -5.04 9.40 4.66
CA MET A 201 -4.24 9.58 5.88
C MET A 201 -4.80 8.84 7.11
N PRO A 202 -6.14 8.71 7.32
CA PRO A 202 -6.67 7.85 8.37
C PRO A 202 -6.30 6.38 8.20
N MET A 203 -6.21 5.88 6.95
CA MET A 203 -5.80 4.50 6.68
C MET A 203 -4.30 4.29 6.82
N VAL A 204 -3.48 5.32 6.55
CA VAL A 204 -2.05 5.31 6.88
C VAL A 204 -1.86 5.12 8.40
N GLN A 205 -2.66 5.80 9.22
CA GLN A 205 -2.65 5.58 10.68
C GLN A 205 -3.06 4.15 11.08
N VAL A 206 -3.98 3.52 10.34
CA VAL A 206 -4.34 2.11 10.58
C VAL A 206 -3.15 1.19 10.32
N ILE A 207 -2.39 1.42 9.25
CA ILE A 207 -1.17 0.65 8.96
C ILE A 207 -0.17 0.78 10.12
N ASP A 208 0.10 1.99 10.58
CA ASP A 208 1.04 2.23 11.67
C ASP A 208 0.53 1.61 12.99
N TYR A 209 -0.77 1.76 13.27
CA TYR A 209 -1.40 1.14 14.44
C TYR A 209 -1.26 -0.39 14.44
N LEU A 210 -1.52 -1.04 13.31
CA LEU A 210 -1.40 -2.49 13.18
C LEU A 210 0.06 -2.96 13.29
N LYS A 211 1.02 -2.25 12.65
CA LYS A 211 2.46 -2.53 12.79
C LYS A 211 2.93 -2.42 14.23
N ASP A 212 2.51 -1.38 14.95
CA ASP A 212 2.82 -1.18 16.37
C ASP A 212 2.23 -2.29 17.27
N ASN A 213 1.19 -2.98 16.79
CA ASN A 213 0.57 -4.14 17.44
C ASN A 213 1.06 -5.49 16.89
N GLY A 214 2.17 -5.49 16.16
CA GLY A 214 2.88 -6.71 15.70
C GLY A 214 2.26 -7.39 14.49
N PHE A 215 1.45 -6.68 13.69
CA PHE A 215 0.94 -7.21 12.44
C PHE A 215 1.95 -7.07 11.29
N SER A 216 2.05 -8.11 10.48
CA SER A 216 2.69 -8.06 9.17
C SER A 216 1.69 -7.51 8.15
N VAL A 217 1.98 -6.32 7.61
CA VAL A 217 1.08 -5.60 6.70
C VAL A 217 1.48 -5.87 5.26
N TYR A 218 0.53 -6.33 4.45
CA TYR A 218 0.67 -6.53 3.01
C TYR A 218 -0.33 -5.67 2.24
N VAL A 219 0.11 -5.15 1.10
CA VAL A 219 -0.76 -4.52 0.10
C VAL A 219 -0.98 -5.53 -1.03
N CYS A 220 -2.25 -5.75 -1.41
CA CYS A 220 -2.65 -6.68 -2.47
C CYS A 220 -3.56 -5.96 -3.47
N SER A 221 -2.94 -5.35 -4.50
CA SER A 221 -3.60 -4.47 -5.47
C SER A 221 -3.87 -5.16 -6.81
N GLY A 222 -4.92 -4.72 -7.52
CA GLY A 222 -5.16 -5.03 -8.93
C GLY A 222 -4.24 -4.30 -9.89
N SER A 223 -3.61 -3.21 -9.47
CA SER A 223 -2.67 -2.40 -10.25
C SER A 223 -1.32 -3.12 -10.44
N ASP A 224 -0.51 -2.65 -11.38
CA ASP A 224 0.82 -3.22 -11.62
C ASP A 224 1.69 -3.17 -10.36
N ARG A 225 2.30 -4.30 -10.00
CA ARG A 225 3.08 -4.46 -8.77
C ARG A 225 4.26 -3.49 -8.68
N LEU A 226 4.94 -3.18 -9.78
CA LEU A 226 6.08 -2.28 -9.79
C LEU A 226 5.65 -0.82 -9.66
N VAL A 227 4.50 -0.46 -10.25
CA VAL A 227 3.84 0.84 -10.03
C VAL A 227 3.48 0.98 -8.55
N VAL A 228 2.80 0.01 -7.99
CA VAL A 228 2.39 0.02 -6.57
C VAL A 228 3.60 0.14 -5.64
N ARG A 229 4.67 -0.61 -5.90
CA ARG A 229 5.92 -0.52 -5.12
C ARG A 229 6.52 0.88 -5.13
N ALA A 230 6.56 1.50 -6.31
CA ALA A 230 7.14 2.85 -6.45
C ALA A 230 6.36 3.91 -5.66
N ILE A 231 5.02 3.80 -5.60
CA ILE A 231 4.16 4.72 -4.85
C ILE A 231 4.23 4.45 -3.34
N VAL A 232 4.12 3.18 -2.95
CA VAL A 232 4.08 2.76 -1.54
C VAL A 232 5.38 3.08 -0.80
N GLU A 233 6.54 2.93 -1.45
CA GLU A 233 7.82 3.34 -0.86
C GLU A 233 7.91 4.84 -0.55
N GLY A 234 7.21 5.69 -1.31
CA GLY A 234 7.15 7.14 -1.10
C GLY A 234 6.13 7.57 -0.04
N GLY A 235 4.97 6.92 0.00
CA GLY A 235 3.82 7.33 0.82
C GLY A 235 3.57 6.52 2.08
N LEU A 236 4.00 5.26 2.10
CA LEU A 236 3.89 4.37 3.26
C LEU A 236 5.28 3.89 3.66
N ILE A 237 5.55 3.78 4.96
CA ILE A 237 6.80 3.14 5.43
C ILE A 237 6.61 1.62 5.33
N LEU A 238 6.54 1.11 4.10
CA LEU A 238 6.33 -0.31 3.80
C LEU A 238 7.35 -0.77 2.74
N ALA A 239 8.11 -1.82 3.06
CA ALA A 239 9.10 -2.34 2.12
C ALA A 239 8.43 -3.02 0.90
N ALA A 240 9.02 -2.86 -0.29
CA ALA A 240 8.52 -3.39 -1.57
C ALA A 240 8.15 -4.89 -1.56
N ARG A 241 8.81 -5.70 -0.71
CA ARG A 241 8.51 -7.14 -0.56
C ARG A 241 7.11 -7.44 0.00
N TYR A 242 6.47 -6.48 0.65
CA TYR A 242 5.11 -6.62 1.19
C TYR A 242 4.01 -6.16 0.21
N VAL A 243 4.40 -5.89 -1.04
CA VAL A 243 3.48 -5.49 -2.10
C VAL A 243 3.26 -6.65 -3.06
N ILE A 244 2.02 -7.07 -3.16
CA ILE A 244 1.46 -8.05 -4.11
C ILE A 244 0.61 -7.25 -5.12
N GLY A 245 0.76 -7.51 -6.41
CA GLY A 245 0.04 -6.79 -7.46
C GLY A 245 0.02 -7.58 -8.76
N THR A 246 -0.58 -7.01 -9.79
CA THR A 246 -0.50 -7.56 -11.15
C THR A 246 0.95 -7.79 -11.51
N GLU A 247 1.26 -9.01 -11.95
CA GLU A 247 2.62 -9.46 -12.14
C GLU A 247 3.05 -9.27 -13.60
N GLU A 248 3.95 -8.31 -13.82
CA GLU A 248 4.62 -8.16 -15.10
C GLU A 248 5.79 -9.13 -15.22
N MET A 249 5.94 -9.74 -16.38
CA MET A 249 7.06 -10.63 -16.67
C MET A 249 8.35 -9.81 -16.80
N ILE A 250 9.40 -10.29 -16.17
CA ILE A 250 10.72 -9.67 -16.17
C ILE A 250 11.71 -10.64 -16.81
N SER A 251 12.67 -10.12 -17.58
CA SER A 251 13.76 -10.87 -18.18
C SER A 251 15.10 -10.18 -17.92
N ALA A 252 16.20 -10.86 -18.23
CA ALA A 252 17.51 -10.22 -18.25
C ALA A 252 17.70 -9.44 -19.57
N GLU A 253 18.34 -8.27 -19.50
CA GLU A 253 18.60 -7.40 -20.67
C GLU A 253 19.27 -8.16 -21.83
N ASN A 254 20.20 -9.08 -21.52
CA ASN A 254 20.95 -9.85 -22.51
C ASN A 254 20.39 -11.25 -22.77
N GLN A 255 19.19 -11.58 -22.26
CA GLN A 255 18.58 -12.90 -22.40
C GLN A 255 18.15 -13.21 -23.83
N GLY A 256 17.69 -12.22 -24.58
CA GLY A 256 17.15 -12.38 -25.93
C GLY A 256 15.96 -13.35 -25.94
N ASP A 257 15.91 -14.24 -26.95
CA ASP A 257 14.83 -15.22 -27.10
C ASP A 257 15.00 -16.50 -26.27
N LYS A 258 16.04 -16.58 -25.42
CA LYS A 258 16.27 -17.76 -24.59
C LYS A 258 15.19 -17.87 -23.51
N ALA A 259 14.72 -19.08 -23.24
CA ALA A 259 13.90 -19.34 -22.07
C ALA A 259 14.68 -19.02 -20.79
N GLY A 260 13.99 -18.57 -19.73
CA GLY A 260 14.63 -18.30 -18.45
C GLY A 260 15.38 -19.49 -17.85
N THR A 261 14.90 -20.73 -18.14
CA THR A 261 15.55 -21.98 -17.75
C THR A 261 16.90 -22.24 -18.48
N ASP A 262 17.10 -21.58 -19.60
CA ASP A 262 18.28 -21.77 -20.47
C ASP A 262 19.24 -20.57 -20.43
N TYR A 263 18.95 -19.57 -19.59
CA TYR A 263 19.76 -18.38 -19.44
C TYR A 263 20.30 -18.26 -18.01
N VAL A 264 21.61 -18.07 -17.92
CA VAL A 264 22.26 -17.81 -16.64
C VAL A 264 22.46 -16.30 -16.49
N PHE A 265 21.78 -15.71 -15.51
CA PHE A 265 21.89 -14.28 -15.20
C PHE A 265 23.34 -13.93 -14.79
N SER A 266 23.90 -12.96 -15.46
CA SER A 266 25.26 -12.44 -15.20
C SER A 266 25.20 -11.23 -14.29
N ASN A 267 26.25 -10.96 -13.54
CA ASN A 267 26.37 -9.73 -12.74
C ASN A 267 26.49 -8.43 -13.57
N ARG A 268 26.44 -8.55 -14.90
CA ARG A 268 26.41 -7.43 -15.85
C ARG A 268 25.02 -7.22 -16.45
N ASP A 269 24.11 -8.16 -16.22
CA ASP A 269 22.73 -8.03 -16.69
C ASP A 269 21.94 -7.13 -15.76
N GLU A 270 20.98 -6.43 -16.36
CA GLU A 270 19.93 -5.72 -15.66
C GLU A 270 18.58 -6.38 -15.92
N LEU A 271 17.63 -6.18 -15.04
CA LEU A 271 16.25 -6.65 -15.22
C LEU A 271 15.49 -5.68 -16.10
N VAL A 272 14.80 -6.21 -17.11
CA VAL A 272 13.98 -5.45 -18.04
C VAL A 272 12.55 -5.98 -18.07
N LEU A 273 11.59 -5.10 -18.32
CA LEU A 273 10.18 -5.43 -18.50
C LEU A 273 9.99 -6.16 -19.84
N SER A 274 9.33 -7.30 -19.81
CA SER A 274 9.13 -8.10 -21.05
C SER A 274 8.01 -7.56 -21.94
N GLY A 275 7.19 -6.63 -21.44
CA GLY A 275 6.00 -6.14 -22.12
C GLY A 275 4.79 -7.08 -22.03
N ARG A 276 4.78 -8.01 -21.10
CA ARG A 276 3.69 -8.97 -20.89
C ARG A 276 3.41 -9.14 -19.40
N ILE A 277 2.15 -9.29 -19.04
CA ILE A 277 1.77 -9.70 -17.70
C ILE A 277 1.79 -11.23 -17.58
N ALA A 278 2.28 -11.73 -16.45
CA ALA A 278 2.20 -13.13 -16.10
C ALA A 278 0.82 -13.45 -15.52
N GLU A 279 0.34 -12.60 -14.60
CA GLU A 279 -0.92 -12.79 -13.92
C GLU A 279 -1.56 -11.43 -13.55
N LYS A 280 -2.82 -11.23 -13.93
CA LYS A 280 -3.61 -10.05 -13.49
C LYS A 280 -4.23 -10.32 -12.13
N ASN A 281 -3.90 -9.50 -11.14
CA ASN A 281 -4.26 -9.72 -9.73
C ASN A 281 -5.68 -9.24 -9.38
N LEU A 282 -6.70 -9.95 -9.87
CA LEU A 282 -8.11 -9.63 -9.65
C LEU A 282 -8.88 -10.83 -9.07
N LYS A 283 -9.83 -10.57 -8.17
CA LYS A 283 -10.75 -11.57 -7.64
C LYS A 283 -10.03 -12.82 -7.09
N MET A 284 -10.24 -14.00 -7.71
CA MET A 284 -9.61 -15.24 -7.26
C MET A 284 -8.09 -15.20 -7.35
N THR A 285 -7.54 -14.45 -8.31
CA THR A 285 -6.09 -14.33 -8.45
C THR A 285 -5.46 -13.59 -7.26
N LYS A 286 -6.17 -12.62 -6.64
CA LYS A 286 -5.73 -12.04 -5.36
C LYS A 286 -5.52 -13.10 -4.28
N VAL A 287 -6.42 -14.11 -4.23
CA VAL A 287 -6.30 -15.22 -3.26
C VAL A 287 -5.09 -16.09 -3.57
N SER A 288 -4.92 -16.50 -4.84
CA SER A 288 -3.77 -17.32 -5.27
C SER A 288 -2.44 -16.63 -4.96
N MET A 289 -2.32 -15.34 -5.33
CA MET A 289 -1.12 -14.56 -5.10
C MET A 289 -0.79 -14.40 -3.60
N VAL A 290 -1.81 -14.16 -2.76
CA VAL A 290 -1.63 -14.10 -1.30
C VAL A 290 -1.19 -15.46 -0.75
N ALA A 291 -1.84 -16.55 -1.17
CA ALA A 291 -1.48 -17.89 -0.73
C ALA A 291 -0.06 -18.27 -1.14
N GLU A 292 0.37 -17.92 -2.35
CA GLU A 292 1.71 -18.24 -2.88
C GLU A 292 2.81 -17.35 -2.28
N GLN A 293 2.57 -16.04 -2.16
CA GLN A 293 3.62 -15.09 -1.78
C GLN A 293 3.75 -14.92 -0.26
N ILE A 294 2.66 -15.08 0.49
CA ILE A 294 2.67 -15.02 1.95
C ILE A 294 2.85 -16.42 2.56
N GLY A 295 2.22 -17.45 1.98
CA GLY A 295 2.26 -18.83 2.47
C GLY A 295 1.38 -19.10 3.70
N GLN A 296 0.63 -18.09 4.18
CA GLN A 296 -0.28 -18.17 5.32
C GLN A 296 -1.57 -17.42 5.00
N CYS A 297 -2.71 -17.89 5.55
CA CYS A 297 -3.98 -17.21 5.43
C CYS A 297 -4.00 -16.01 6.38
N PRO A 298 -4.20 -14.77 5.87
CA PRO A 298 -4.30 -13.59 6.74
C PRO A 298 -5.49 -13.68 7.71
N VAL A 299 -5.45 -12.84 8.75
CA VAL A 299 -6.50 -12.78 9.79
C VAL A 299 -7.32 -11.49 9.71
N LEU A 300 -6.87 -10.52 8.92
CA LEU A 300 -7.52 -9.22 8.79
C LEU A 300 -7.46 -8.75 7.32
N SER A 301 -8.55 -8.18 6.82
CA SER A 301 -8.68 -7.71 5.45
C SER A 301 -9.28 -6.30 5.40
N PHE A 302 -8.74 -5.46 4.52
CA PHE A 302 -9.30 -4.16 4.16
C PHE A 302 -9.49 -4.08 2.64
N GLY A 303 -10.66 -3.62 2.22
CA GLY A 303 -11.02 -3.42 0.82
C GLY A 303 -11.98 -2.26 0.65
N ASN A 304 -12.44 -2.03 -0.59
CA ASN A 304 -13.43 -0.98 -0.89
C ASN A 304 -14.46 -1.40 -1.94
N SER A 305 -14.25 -2.52 -2.61
CA SER A 305 -15.03 -2.87 -3.79
C SER A 305 -15.38 -4.36 -3.89
N ALA A 306 -16.23 -4.70 -4.85
CA ALA A 306 -16.54 -6.09 -5.19
C ALA A 306 -15.30 -6.89 -5.65
N GLY A 307 -14.23 -6.22 -6.08
CA GLY A 307 -12.94 -6.83 -6.41
C GLY A 307 -12.27 -7.52 -5.23
N ASP A 308 -12.57 -7.07 -3.99
CA ASP A 308 -11.93 -7.55 -2.76
C ASP A 308 -12.71 -8.67 -2.07
N ILE A 309 -13.91 -8.98 -2.56
CA ILE A 309 -14.76 -10.02 -1.95
C ILE A 309 -14.03 -11.36 -1.87
N SER A 310 -13.32 -11.76 -2.92
CA SER A 310 -12.63 -13.05 -2.95
C SER A 310 -11.54 -13.17 -1.90
N ILE A 311 -10.68 -12.14 -1.76
CA ILE A 311 -9.62 -12.13 -0.77
C ILE A 311 -10.19 -12.00 0.65
N THR A 312 -11.24 -11.21 0.82
CA THR A 312 -11.92 -11.09 2.11
C THR A 312 -12.57 -12.40 2.54
N ASN A 313 -13.26 -13.09 1.64
CA ASN A 313 -13.82 -14.43 1.92
C ASN A 313 -12.74 -15.45 2.28
N TYR A 314 -11.56 -15.38 1.66
CA TYR A 314 -10.42 -16.22 2.01
C TYR A 314 -9.97 -15.95 3.44
N VAL A 315 -9.80 -14.68 3.81
CA VAL A 315 -9.45 -14.26 5.18
C VAL A 315 -10.51 -14.71 6.18
N MET A 316 -11.78 -14.43 5.91
CA MET A 316 -12.90 -14.81 6.79
C MET A 316 -13.08 -16.33 6.89
N GLY A 317 -12.54 -17.07 5.91
CA GLY A 317 -12.48 -18.53 5.91
C GLY A 317 -11.40 -19.12 6.81
N ASN A 318 -10.51 -18.34 7.41
CA ASN A 318 -9.49 -18.82 8.33
C ASN A 318 -10.13 -19.53 9.55
N LYS A 319 -9.74 -20.79 9.77
CA LYS A 319 -10.29 -21.62 10.86
C LYS A 319 -9.43 -21.67 12.11
N ALA A 320 -8.20 -21.14 12.00
CA ALA A 320 -7.25 -21.20 13.12
C ALA A 320 -7.45 -20.03 14.09
N TYR A 321 -7.90 -18.87 13.59
CA TYR A 321 -7.92 -17.64 14.35
C TYR A 321 -9.21 -16.84 14.12
N ARG A 322 -9.50 -15.93 15.07
CA ARG A 322 -10.50 -14.87 14.88
C ARG A 322 -10.10 -13.98 13.73
N THR A 323 -11.06 -13.64 12.86
CA THR A 323 -10.87 -12.80 11.68
C THR A 323 -11.75 -11.57 11.74
N ALA A 324 -11.37 -10.54 10.97
CA ALA A 324 -12.22 -9.37 10.73
C ALA A 324 -12.00 -8.83 9.31
N ALA A 325 -13.02 -8.13 8.80
CA ALA A 325 -12.98 -7.47 7.51
C ALA A 325 -13.57 -6.07 7.61
N PHE A 326 -12.91 -5.12 6.97
CA PHE A 326 -13.29 -3.71 6.91
C PHE A 326 -13.36 -3.24 5.47
N PHE A 327 -14.37 -2.45 5.14
CA PHE A 327 -14.53 -1.90 3.80
C PHE A 327 -14.67 -0.39 3.83
N VAL A 328 -13.79 0.30 3.11
CA VAL A 328 -13.83 1.75 2.94
C VAL A 328 -14.99 2.10 1.99
N CYS A 329 -15.90 2.93 2.48
CA CYS A 329 -17.07 3.42 1.75
C CYS A 329 -16.80 4.85 1.28
N CYS A 330 -16.63 5.05 -0.03
CA CYS A 330 -16.38 6.36 -0.63
C CYS A 330 -17.68 7.17 -0.71
N ASP A 331 -18.13 7.68 0.45
CA ASP A 331 -19.39 8.43 0.64
C ASP A 331 -19.20 9.94 0.85
N ASP A 332 -17.96 10.44 0.79
CA ASP A 332 -17.63 11.86 0.95
C ASP A 332 -17.59 12.58 -0.39
N ASP A 333 -18.55 13.44 -0.62
CA ASP A 333 -18.69 14.26 -1.84
C ASP A 333 -17.99 15.62 -1.76
N VAL A 334 -17.48 15.99 -0.57
CA VAL A 334 -16.84 17.28 -0.30
C VAL A 334 -15.31 17.16 -0.34
N ARG A 335 -14.76 16.18 0.37
CA ARG A 335 -13.31 16.01 0.53
C ARG A 335 -12.73 14.98 -0.45
N GLU A 336 -13.61 14.19 -1.09
CA GLU A 336 -13.28 13.14 -2.07
C GLU A 336 -14.34 13.13 -3.19
N ASN A 337 -14.14 12.35 -4.27
CA ASN A 337 -15.11 12.19 -5.36
C ASN A 337 -16.14 11.08 -5.10
N GLY A 338 -16.50 10.91 -3.83
CA GLY A 338 -17.46 9.95 -3.35
C GLY A 338 -18.92 10.41 -3.47
N SER A 339 -19.82 9.52 -3.15
CA SER A 339 -21.24 9.83 -2.92
C SER A 339 -21.92 8.68 -2.17
N GLN A 340 -23.01 8.97 -1.46
CA GLN A 340 -23.82 7.94 -0.81
C GLN A 340 -24.31 6.88 -1.81
N GLN A 341 -24.68 7.29 -3.02
CA GLN A 341 -25.15 6.37 -4.05
C GLN A 341 -24.08 5.37 -4.49
N LYS A 342 -22.84 5.82 -4.64
CA LYS A 342 -21.71 4.94 -4.98
C LYS A 342 -21.34 4.00 -3.83
N ALA A 343 -21.41 4.49 -2.59
CA ALA A 343 -21.03 3.74 -1.39
C ALA A 343 -22.09 2.74 -0.93
N GLN A 344 -23.38 2.96 -1.27
CA GLN A 344 -24.50 2.15 -0.76
C GLN A 344 -24.34 0.64 -1.03
N PRO A 345 -23.92 0.17 -2.22
CA PRO A 345 -23.71 -1.25 -2.46
C PRO A 345 -22.69 -1.89 -1.51
N ILE A 346 -21.68 -1.13 -1.08
CA ILE A 346 -20.65 -1.62 -0.13
C ILE A 346 -21.22 -1.68 1.28
N TYR A 347 -22.02 -0.71 1.70
CA TYR A 347 -22.74 -0.76 2.97
C TYR A 347 -23.67 -1.97 3.04
N ASP A 348 -24.48 -2.19 1.99
CA ASP A 348 -25.40 -3.33 1.91
C ASP A 348 -24.62 -4.66 1.98
N PHE A 349 -23.52 -4.74 1.26
CA PHE A 349 -22.65 -5.91 1.24
C PHE A 349 -22.00 -6.17 2.61
N CYS A 350 -21.53 -5.15 3.30
CA CYS A 350 -21.02 -5.27 4.66
C CYS A 350 -22.10 -5.77 5.63
N ALA A 351 -23.32 -5.24 5.52
CA ALA A 351 -24.44 -5.65 6.36
C ALA A 351 -24.83 -7.11 6.14
N GLU A 352 -24.84 -7.58 4.90
CA GLU A 352 -25.15 -8.97 4.54
C GLU A 352 -24.10 -9.97 5.06
N ASN A 353 -22.82 -9.57 5.11
CA ASN A 353 -21.72 -10.46 5.46
C ASN A 353 -21.19 -10.27 6.90
N GLY A 354 -21.73 -9.31 7.65
CA GLY A 354 -21.24 -8.98 8.99
C GLY A 354 -19.85 -8.33 9.00
N TRP A 355 -19.50 -7.64 7.91
CA TRP A 355 -18.24 -6.89 7.79
C TRP A 355 -18.43 -5.45 8.25
N THR A 356 -17.36 -4.76 8.57
CA THR A 356 -17.40 -3.42 9.12
C THR A 356 -17.20 -2.37 8.01
N PRO A 357 -18.22 -1.55 7.69
CA PRO A 357 -18.03 -0.44 6.78
C PRO A 357 -17.28 0.72 7.47
N ILE A 358 -16.43 1.41 6.74
CA ILE A 358 -15.72 2.63 7.15
C ILE A 358 -16.25 3.77 6.29
N SER A 359 -16.96 4.72 6.89
CA SER A 359 -17.44 5.91 6.19
C SER A 359 -16.33 6.96 6.08
N MET A 360 -15.92 7.32 4.87
CA MET A 360 -14.99 8.44 4.71
C MET A 360 -15.57 9.75 5.27
N LYS A 361 -16.88 9.96 5.09
CA LYS A 361 -17.58 11.18 5.49
C LYS A 361 -17.75 11.30 7.01
N ASN A 362 -18.08 10.18 7.68
CA ASN A 362 -18.53 10.22 9.06
C ASN A 362 -17.46 9.71 10.04
N ASP A 363 -16.57 8.82 9.61
CA ASP A 363 -15.56 8.19 10.49
C ASP A 363 -14.21 8.92 10.47
N TRP A 364 -13.95 9.74 9.45
CA TRP A 364 -12.68 10.44 9.29
C TRP A 364 -12.78 11.94 9.51
N LEU A 365 -11.79 12.52 10.18
CA LEU A 365 -11.65 13.97 10.36
C LEU A 365 -11.06 14.66 9.12
N THR A 366 -10.25 13.96 8.36
CA THR A 366 -9.66 14.38 7.08
C THR A 366 -9.52 13.19 6.16
N VAL A 367 -9.39 13.40 4.85
CA VAL A 367 -9.09 12.34 3.87
C VAL A 367 -7.60 12.33 3.55
N PHE A 368 -7.06 13.45 3.06
CA PHE A 368 -5.67 13.55 2.57
C PHE A 368 -4.74 14.39 3.47
N GLY A 369 -5.23 14.88 4.63
CA GLY A 369 -4.46 15.74 5.53
C GLY A 369 -4.76 17.24 5.34
N GLU A 370 -3.98 18.07 6.04
CA GLU A 370 -4.15 19.53 6.02
C GLU A 370 -3.72 20.13 4.68
N GLY A 371 -4.45 21.13 4.21
CA GLY A 371 -4.11 21.91 3.02
C GLY A 371 -4.52 21.27 1.69
N VAL A 372 -4.99 20.03 1.68
CA VAL A 372 -5.51 19.38 0.46
C VAL A 372 -6.98 19.70 0.30
N THR A 373 -7.36 20.17 -0.89
CA THR A 373 -8.75 20.49 -1.24
C THR A 373 -9.10 19.99 -2.63
N LYS A 374 -10.33 19.50 -2.78
CA LYS A 374 -10.85 19.08 -4.08
C LYS A 374 -10.91 20.28 -5.05
N LYS A 375 -10.50 20.06 -6.30
CA LYS A 375 -10.69 21.05 -7.37
C LYS A 375 -12.16 21.10 -7.76
N SER A 376 -12.64 22.31 -8.05
CA SER A 376 -14.03 22.56 -8.49
C SER A 376 -14.24 22.19 -9.96
#